data_b02731c70f68ec993bf7f12333722a3e
#
_entry.id   b02731c70f68ec993bf7f12333722a3e
#
_cell.length_a   1.000
_cell.length_b   1.000
_cell.length_c   1.000
_cell.angle_alpha   90.00
_cell.angle_beta   90.00
_cell.angle_gamma   90.00
#
_symmetry.space_group_name_H-M   'P 1'
#
loop_
_entity.id
_entity.type
_entity.pdbx_description
1 polymer ?
#
loop_
_entity_poly.entity_id
_entity_poly.type
_entity_poly.pdbx_seq_one_letter_code
_entity_poly.pdbx_strand_id
1 'polypeptide(L)'
;MSKHHHRDRSWAPAPSPLPDDAHVIDNHTHVASVIPFARAMSHEAVEKGQPEVPVYDVEQLLAQAAAVGITGIIDCGCELPNLMTAIQMAVDHPDSVHAAIAIHPNEAVLHGHRGVPGPDGLSLKYKPHHDVSFDDALAEVHRLALAYPHQVVAIGETGMDLFRTGEGAKELQRDAFREHIALAKELNLPMQIHDRDSHREVIETPVSYTHLTLPT
;
A
#
# COMPACT_ATOMS: atom_id res chain seq x y z
N MET A 1 21.47 19.50 -16.09
CA MET A 1 21.58 18.14 -16.66
C MET A 1 21.40 17.15 -15.50
N SER A 2 20.18 16.65 -15.31
CA SER A 2 19.88 15.65 -14.29
C SER A 2 20.51 14.33 -14.72
N LYS A 3 21.45 13.82 -13.93
CA LYS A 3 21.97 12.46 -14.08
C LYS A 3 20.83 11.51 -13.75
N HIS A 4 20.16 10.95 -14.73
CA HIS A 4 19.31 9.79 -14.53
C HIS A 4 20.19 8.67 -14.00
N HIS A 5 20.22 8.49 -12.69
CA HIS A 5 20.73 7.27 -12.11
C HIS A 5 19.83 6.13 -12.60
N HIS A 6 20.40 5.29 -13.45
CA HIS A 6 19.74 4.03 -13.82
C HIS A 6 19.52 3.25 -12.53
N ARG A 7 18.28 3.20 -12.05
CA ARG A 7 17.95 2.33 -10.91
C ARG A 7 18.19 0.89 -11.36
N ASP A 8 19.05 0.20 -10.64
CA ASP A 8 19.12 -1.25 -10.73
C ASP A 8 17.75 -1.81 -10.33
N ARG A 9 17.12 -2.54 -11.25
CA ARG A 9 15.81 -3.16 -11.07
C ARG A 9 15.91 -4.69 -11.03
N SER A 10 17.13 -5.22 -10.94
CA SER A 10 17.33 -6.64 -10.70
C SER A 10 16.81 -7.03 -9.31
N TRP A 11 16.41 -8.27 -9.17
CA TRP A 11 16.10 -8.82 -7.86
C TRP A 11 17.37 -8.81 -6.99
N ALA A 12 17.25 -8.28 -5.79
CA ALA A 12 18.31 -8.39 -4.80
C ALA A 12 18.56 -9.87 -4.49
N PRO A 13 19.81 -10.27 -4.26
CA PRO A 13 20.09 -11.62 -3.76
C PRO A 13 19.37 -11.83 -2.42
N ALA A 14 18.95 -13.07 -2.16
CA ALA A 14 18.33 -13.41 -0.90
C ALA A 14 19.24 -13.01 0.27
N PRO A 15 18.72 -12.36 1.32
CA PRO A 15 19.50 -12.01 2.51
C PRO A 15 19.92 -13.28 3.25
N SER A 16 20.88 -13.13 4.17
CA SER A 16 21.20 -14.21 5.09
C SER A 16 19.99 -14.52 5.98
N PRO A 17 19.74 -15.80 6.28
CA PRO A 17 18.66 -16.17 7.21
C PRO A 17 18.84 -15.50 8.58
N LEU A 18 17.72 -15.16 9.20
CA LEU A 18 17.68 -14.74 10.60
C LEU A 18 18.03 -15.92 11.52
N PRO A 19 18.39 -15.69 12.79
CA PRO A 19 18.52 -16.77 13.77
C PRO A 19 17.28 -17.67 13.82
N ASP A 20 17.45 -18.97 14.05
CA ASP A 20 16.38 -19.98 14.01
C ASP A 20 15.20 -19.72 14.98
N ASP A 21 15.45 -18.95 16.03
CA ASP A 21 14.45 -18.53 17.03
C ASP A 21 13.79 -17.17 16.71
N ALA A 22 14.16 -16.52 15.63
CA ALA A 22 13.57 -15.28 15.20
C ALA A 22 12.28 -15.54 14.40
N HIS A 23 11.19 -14.93 14.87
CA HIS A 23 9.92 -14.90 14.15
C HIS A 23 9.60 -13.45 13.79
N VAL A 24 9.70 -13.13 12.52
CA VAL A 24 9.48 -11.77 12.02
C VAL A 24 8.25 -11.74 11.11
N ILE A 25 7.40 -10.76 11.36
CA ILE A 25 6.30 -10.42 10.45
C ILE A 25 6.73 -9.17 9.68
N ASP A 26 6.74 -9.26 8.35
CA ASP A 26 6.88 -8.08 7.49
C ASP A 26 5.53 -7.36 7.46
N ASN A 27 5.47 -6.24 8.13
CA ASN A 27 4.20 -5.53 8.32
C ASN A 27 3.79 -4.64 7.14
N HIS A 28 4.57 -4.60 6.06
CA HIS A 28 4.26 -3.75 4.91
C HIS A 28 4.77 -4.33 3.60
N THR A 29 3.90 -5.02 2.88
CA THR A 29 4.22 -5.61 1.58
C THR A 29 3.19 -5.23 0.52
N HIS A 30 3.56 -5.41 -0.75
CA HIS A 30 2.69 -5.21 -1.91
C HIS A 30 2.79 -6.40 -2.87
N VAL A 31 2.72 -7.62 -2.35
CA VAL A 31 2.86 -8.86 -3.15
C VAL A 31 1.82 -8.90 -4.26
N ALA A 32 0.59 -8.50 -3.98
CA ALA A 32 -0.50 -8.43 -4.95
C ALA A 32 -0.18 -7.56 -6.18
N SER A 33 0.63 -6.50 -6.02
CA SER A 33 1.01 -5.60 -7.11
C SER A 33 2.39 -5.91 -7.70
N VAL A 34 3.30 -6.50 -6.92
CA VAL A 34 4.66 -6.84 -7.37
C VAL A 34 4.63 -7.92 -8.46
N ILE A 35 3.78 -8.93 -8.34
CA ILE A 35 3.69 -10.04 -9.31
C ILE A 35 3.28 -9.55 -10.71
N PRO A 36 2.18 -8.80 -10.89
CA PRO A 36 1.82 -8.23 -12.18
C PRO A 36 2.91 -7.30 -12.75
N PHE A 37 3.56 -6.51 -11.89
CA PHE A 37 4.66 -5.63 -12.28
C PHE A 37 5.87 -6.43 -12.80
N ALA A 38 6.27 -7.49 -12.10
CA ALA A 38 7.37 -8.37 -12.53
C ALA A 38 7.07 -9.04 -13.88
N ARG A 39 5.82 -9.48 -14.09
CA ARG A 39 5.38 -10.03 -15.40
C ARG A 39 5.50 -9.01 -16.52
N ALA A 40 5.04 -7.79 -16.29
CA ALA A 40 5.14 -6.71 -17.28
C ALA A 40 6.61 -6.37 -17.60
N MET A 41 7.47 -6.31 -16.60
CA MET A 41 8.91 -6.08 -16.78
C MET A 41 9.59 -7.22 -17.55
N SER A 42 9.22 -8.49 -17.25
CA SER A 42 9.77 -9.65 -17.96
C SER A 42 9.39 -9.60 -19.44
N HIS A 43 8.13 -9.31 -19.74
CA HIS A 43 7.66 -9.16 -21.12
C HIS A 43 8.41 -8.05 -21.87
N GLU A 44 8.55 -6.87 -21.24
CA GLU A 44 9.28 -5.75 -21.82
C GLU A 44 10.77 -6.06 -22.05
N ALA A 45 11.40 -6.80 -21.13
CA ALA A 45 12.79 -7.23 -21.27
C ALA A 45 12.97 -8.15 -22.49
N VAL A 46 12.08 -9.14 -22.63
CA VAL A 46 12.09 -10.08 -23.78
C VAL A 46 11.88 -9.34 -25.11
N GLU A 47 10.93 -8.40 -25.18
CA GLU A 47 10.70 -7.58 -26.37
C GLU A 47 11.94 -6.78 -26.78
N LYS A 48 12.74 -6.36 -25.80
CA LYS A 48 13.99 -5.61 -26.02
C LYS A 48 15.21 -6.52 -26.25
N GLY A 49 15.04 -7.83 -26.33
CA GLY A 49 16.13 -8.81 -26.47
C GLY A 49 17.04 -8.88 -25.24
N GLN A 50 16.54 -8.51 -24.06
CA GLN A 50 17.21 -8.61 -22.77
C GLN A 50 16.86 -9.94 -22.09
N PRO A 51 17.65 -10.39 -21.10
CA PRO A 51 17.30 -11.55 -20.29
C PRO A 51 15.94 -11.38 -19.61
N GLU A 52 15.20 -12.49 -19.56
CA GLU A 52 13.92 -12.55 -18.86
C GLU A 52 14.09 -12.21 -17.37
N VAL A 53 13.18 -11.40 -16.84
CA VAL A 53 13.13 -11.07 -15.41
C VAL A 53 12.40 -12.23 -14.71
N PRO A 54 12.95 -12.80 -13.62
CA PRO A 54 12.25 -13.83 -12.86
C PRO A 54 10.88 -13.35 -12.36
N VAL A 55 9.87 -14.18 -12.53
CA VAL A 55 8.52 -13.95 -12.03
C VAL A 55 8.19 -15.07 -11.04
N TYR A 56 7.91 -14.69 -9.81
CA TYR A 56 7.53 -15.63 -8.76
C TYR A 56 6.02 -15.55 -8.53
N ASP A 57 5.40 -16.67 -8.18
CA ASP A 57 4.04 -16.73 -7.65
C ASP A 57 4.04 -16.44 -6.13
N VAL A 58 2.84 -16.40 -5.53
CA VAL A 58 2.67 -16.10 -4.09
C VAL A 58 3.37 -17.14 -3.23
N GLU A 59 3.19 -18.42 -3.54
CA GLU A 59 3.78 -19.54 -2.80
C GLU A 59 5.31 -19.47 -2.80
N GLN A 60 5.90 -19.17 -3.96
CA GLN A 60 7.34 -19.02 -4.09
C GLN A 60 7.87 -17.83 -3.30
N LEU A 61 7.16 -16.69 -3.29
CA LEU A 61 7.55 -15.52 -2.51
C LEU A 61 7.43 -15.79 -1.01
N LEU A 62 6.37 -16.43 -0.55
CA LEU A 62 6.19 -16.81 0.84
C LEU A 62 7.25 -17.84 1.28
N ALA A 63 7.58 -18.80 0.44
CA ALA A 63 8.63 -19.79 0.73
C ALA A 63 10.01 -19.11 0.83
N GLN A 64 10.32 -18.14 -0.03
CA GLN A 64 11.57 -17.38 0.04
C GLN A 64 11.64 -16.51 1.31
N ALA A 65 10.53 -15.88 1.69
CA ALA A 65 10.42 -15.12 2.93
C ALA A 65 10.64 -16.04 4.16
N ALA A 66 9.97 -17.18 4.18
CA ALA A 66 10.11 -18.16 5.26
C ALA A 66 11.56 -18.71 5.38
N ALA A 67 12.24 -18.93 4.25
CA ALA A 67 13.63 -19.40 4.23
C ALA A 67 14.63 -18.44 4.89
N VAL A 68 14.26 -17.17 5.07
CA VAL A 68 15.07 -16.15 5.77
C VAL A 68 14.51 -15.74 7.13
N GLY A 69 13.47 -16.42 7.63
CA GLY A 69 12.90 -16.19 8.97
C GLY A 69 11.70 -15.23 9.00
N ILE A 70 11.14 -14.83 7.85
CA ILE A 70 9.88 -14.08 7.79
C ILE A 70 8.73 -15.08 7.86
N THR A 71 8.03 -15.09 8.97
CA THR A 71 6.96 -16.07 9.26
C THR A 71 5.56 -15.59 8.88
N GLY A 72 5.41 -14.30 8.57
CA GLY A 72 4.17 -13.72 8.13
C GLY A 72 4.36 -12.38 7.43
N ILE A 73 3.38 -11.98 6.64
CA ILE A 73 3.34 -10.69 5.94
C ILE A 73 1.99 -10.01 6.12
N ILE A 74 1.98 -8.68 6.05
CA ILE A 74 0.76 -7.89 5.86
C ILE A 74 0.82 -7.29 4.47
N ASP A 75 -0.07 -7.72 3.57
CA ASP A 75 -0.15 -7.20 2.20
C ASP A 75 -1.12 -6.03 2.12
N CYS A 76 -0.71 -4.94 1.44
CA CYS A 76 -1.45 -3.69 1.40
C CYS A 76 -2.28 -3.57 0.11
N GLY A 77 -3.60 -3.56 0.24
CA GLY A 77 -4.54 -3.17 -0.81
C GLY A 77 -4.79 -1.67 -0.76
N CYS A 78 -4.26 -0.93 -1.73
CA CYS A 78 -4.16 0.55 -1.69
C CYS A 78 -5.04 1.27 -2.72
N GLU A 79 -5.69 0.55 -3.63
CA GLU A 79 -6.63 1.04 -4.65
C GLU A 79 -7.84 0.10 -4.70
N LEU A 80 -9.02 0.60 -5.05
CA LEU A 80 -10.27 -0.17 -5.07
C LEU A 80 -10.14 -1.57 -5.69
N PRO A 81 -9.51 -1.76 -6.87
CA PRO A 81 -9.35 -3.08 -7.46
C PRO A 81 -8.48 -4.04 -6.64
N ASN A 82 -7.56 -3.51 -5.83
CA ASN A 82 -6.58 -4.32 -5.10
C ASN A 82 -7.01 -4.67 -3.67
N LEU A 83 -8.07 -4.04 -3.14
CA LEU A 83 -8.57 -4.34 -1.80
C LEU A 83 -8.89 -5.84 -1.67
N MET A 84 -9.73 -6.36 -2.56
CA MET A 84 -10.08 -7.78 -2.56
C MET A 84 -8.92 -8.71 -2.89
N THR A 85 -7.94 -8.25 -3.68
CA THR A 85 -6.76 -9.09 -4.00
C THR A 85 -5.92 -9.35 -2.76
N ALA A 86 -5.66 -8.34 -1.93
CA ALA A 86 -4.95 -8.50 -0.66
C ALA A 86 -5.74 -9.38 0.32
N ILE A 87 -7.06 -9.18 0.43
CA ILE A 87 -7.94 -10.00 1.28
C ILE A 87 -7.96 -11.46 0.80
N GLN A 88 -8.09 -11.69 -0.50
CA GLN A 88 -8.13 -13.06 -1.04
C GLN A 88 -6.82 -13.80 -0.77
N MET A 89 -5.68 -13.12 -0.89
CA MET A 89 -4.39 -13.72 -0.54
C MET A 89 -4.36 -14.12 0.95
N ALA A 90 -4.91 -13.29 1.85
CA ALA A 90 -5.02 -13.63 3.27
C ALA A 90 -6.03 -14.76 3.55
N VAL A 91 -7.06 -14.93 2.72
CA VAL A 91 -7.97 -16.09 2.78
C VAL A 91 -7.27 -17.36 2.34
N ASP A 92 -6.48 -17.28 1.28
CA ASP A 92 -5.79 -18.44 0.69
C ASP A 92 -4.58 -18.90 1.53
N HIS A 93 -3.97 -17.98 2.32
CA HIS A 93 -2.79 -18.21 3.16
C HIS A 93 -2.99 -17.74 4.61
N PRO A 94 -3.99 -18.27 5.34
CA PRO A 94 -4.44 -17.72 6.63
C PRO A 94 -3.38 -17.75 7.75
N ASP A 95 -2.38 -18.63 7.64
CA ASP A 95 -1.34 -18.80 8.65
C ASP A 95 -0.15 -17.85 8.46
N SER A 96 -0.04 -17.21 7.29
CA SER A 96 1.14 -16.42 6.92
C SER A 96 0.84 -15.06 6.28
N VAL A 97 -0.41 -14.81 5.86
CA VAL A 97 -0.78 -13.55 5.20
C VAL A 97 -1.96 -12.91 5.92
N HIS A 98 -1.81 -11.62 6.19
CA HIS A 98 -2.90 -10.74 6.60
C HIS A 98 -3.01 -9.57 5.61
N ALA A 99 -4.13 -8.87 5.61
CA ALA A 99 -4.36 -7.72 4.75
C ALA A 99 -4.45 -6.41 5.55
N ALA A 100 -3.85 -5.36 5.03
CA ALA A 100 -4.20 -3.98 5.33
C ALA A 100 -4.91 -3.38 4.13
N ILE A 101 -6.01 -2.68 4.32
CA ILE A 101 -6.78 -2.10 3.23
C ILE A 101 -7.11 -0.63 3.48
N ALA A 102 -6.94 0.20 2.46
CA ALA A 102 -7.27 1.62 2.47
C ALA A 102 -7.27 2.20 1.05
N ILE A 103 -7.58 3.48 0.93
CA ILE A 103 -7.34 4.26 -0.28
C ILE A 103 -6.08 5.10 -0.05
N HIS A 104 -5.02 4.78 -0.80
CA HIS A 104 -3.72 5.46 -0.72
C HIS A 104 -3.87 6.97 -0.99
N PRO A 105 -3.09 7.87 -0.37
CA PRO A 105 -3.23 9.31 -0.58
C PRO A 105 -3.18 9.75 -2.04
N ASN A 106 -2.38 9.11 -2.89
CA ASN A 106 -2.34 9.41 -4.33
C ASN A 106 -3.59 8.93 -5.08
N GLU A 107 -4.25 7.87 -4.62
CA GLU A 107 -5.52 7.39 -5.16
C GLU A 107 -6.68 8.29 -4.68
N ALA A 108 -6.67 8.67 -3.41
CA ALA A 108 -7.73 9.49 -2.81
C ALA A 108 -7.94 10.83 -3.55
N VAL A 109 -6.88 11.45 -4.08
CA VAL A 109 -6.98 12.70 -4.86
C VAL A 109 -7.48 12.48 -6.29
N LEU A 110 -7.50 11.25 -6.78
CA LEU A 110 -8.00 10.90 -8.11
C LEU A 110 -9.49 10.60 -8.13
N HIS A 111 -10.02 10.09 -7.03
CA HIS A 111 -11.45 9.79 -6.92
C HIS A 111 -12.29 11.05 -7.13
N GLY A 112 -13.31 10.96 -8.01
CA GLY A 112 -14.11 12.10 -8.42
C GLY A 112 -13.36 13.06 -9.36
N HIS A 113 -12.31 12.60 -10.04
CA HIS A 113 -11.54 13.35 -11.06
C HIS A 113 -10.98 14.69 -10.60
N ARG A 114 -10.48 14.73 -9.38
CA ARG A 114 -9.93 15.96 -8.78
C ARG A 114 -8.60 16.42 -9.40
N GLY A 115 -7.83 15.48 -9.97
CA GLY A 115 -6.64 15.63 -10.80
C GLY A 115 -5.71 16.80 -10.46
N VAL A 116 -4.82 16.59 -9.50
CA VAL A 116 -3.81 17.57 -9.11
C VAL A 116 -2.45 17.15 -9.71
N PRO A 117 -1.71 18.04 -10.42
CA PRO A 117 -0.37 17.72 -10.87
C PRO A 117 0.57 17.50 -9.69
N GLY A 118 1.45 16.50 -9.81
CA GLY A 118 2.50 16.25 -8.82
C GLY A 118 3.64 17.28 -8.89
N PRO A 119 4.51 17.34 -7.86
CA PRO A 119 5.65 18.25 -7.82
C PRO A 119 6.68 18.01 -8.92
N ASP A 120 6.74 16.81 -9.46
CA ASP A 120 7.57 16.41 -10.59
C ASP A 120 6.99 16.85 -11.96
N GLY A 121 5.88 17.59 -11.97
CA GLY A 121 5.19 18.07 -13.17
C GLY A 121 4.40 17.00 -13.91
N LEU A 122 4.29 15.78 -13.35
CA LEU A 122 3.51 14.69 -13.92
C LEU A 122 2.09 14.72 -13.37
N SER A 123 1.10 14.64 -14.26
CA SER A 123 -0.29 14.42 -13.86
C SER A 123 -0.49 12.97 -13.46
N LEU A 124 -1.28 12.75 -12.42
CA LEU A 124 -1.72 11.43 -12.03
C LEU A 124 -2.61 10.82 -13.13
N LYS A 125 -2.51 9.50 -13.34
CA LYS A 125 -3.26 8.80 -14.37
C LYS A 125 -4.60 8.34 -13.82
N TYR A 126 -5.69 8.81 -14.42
CA TYR A 126 -7.02 8.31 -14.15
C TYR A 126 -7.21 6.89 -14.67
N LYS A 127 -7.90 6.07 -13.89
CA LYS A 127 -8.35 4.71 -14.23
C LYS A 127 -9.88 4.63 -13.99
N PRO A 128 -10.60 3.68 -14.59
CA PRO A 128 -12.07 3.61 -14.45
C PRO A 128 -12.60 3.60 -13.01
N HIS A 129 -11.87 3.02 -12.07
CA HIS A 129 -12.28 3.01 -10.67
C HIS A 129 -12.24 4.39 -9.99
N HIS A 130 -11.56 5.38 -10.57
CA HIS A 130 -11.56 6.75 -10.07
C HIS A 130 -12.85 7.53 -10.41
N ASP A 131 -13.75 6.96 -11.24
CA ASP A 131 -15.09 7.54 -11.45
C ASP A 131 -15.95 7.44 -10.18
N VAL A 132 -15.62 6.51 -9.28
CA VAL A 132 -16.23 6.36 -7.96
C VAL A 132 -15.80 7.52 -7.05
N SER A 133 -16.70 8.07 -6.25
CA SER A 133 -16.35 9.10 -5.26
C SER A 133 -15.40 8.55 -4.19
N PHE A 134 -14.66 9.44 -3.51
CA PHE A 134 -13.82 8.99 -2.39
C PHE A 134 -14.66 8.39 -1.26
N ASP A 135 -15.83 8.97 -0.98
CA ASP A 135 -16.74 8.50 0.07
C ASP A 135 -17.24 7.08 -0.22
N ASP A 136 -17.61 6.78 -1.47
CA ASP A 136 -18.01 5.44 -1.88
C ASP A 136 -16.83 4.45 -1.86
N ALA A 137 -15.62 4.90 -2.21
CA ALA A 137 -14.41 4.08 -2.13
C ALA A 137 -14.08 3.73 -0.67
N LEU A 138 -14.21 4.69 0.25
CA LEU A 138 -14.02 4.48 1.68
C LEU A 138 -15.10 3.58 2.28
N ALA A 139 -16.35 3.74 1.83
CA ALA A 139 -17.45 2.85 2.24
C ALA A 139 -17.19 1.40 1.82
N GLU A 140 -16.54 1.16 0.68
CA GLU A 140 -16.12 -0.19 0.29
C GLU A 140 -15.00 -0.74 1.18
N VAL A 141 -14.02 0.08 1.58
CA VAL A 141 -13.02 -0.32 2.59
C VAL A 141 -13.70 -0.74 3.89
N HIS A 142 -14.64 0.06 4.39
CA HIS A 142 -15.43 -0.25 5.60
C HIS A 142 -16.17 -1.58 5.46
N ARG A 143 -16.93 -1.74 4.36
CA ARG A 143 -17.69 -2.96 4.09
C ARG A 143 -16.80 -4.21 4.07
N LEU A 144 -15.66 -4.13 3.43
CA LEU A 144 -14.71 -5.25 3.33
C LEU A 144 -14.06 -5.57 4.67
N ALA A 145 -13.67 -4.57 5.45
CA ALA A 145 -13.10 -4.80 6.78
C ALA A 145 -14.08 -5.51 7.71
N LEU A 146 -15.37 -5.16 7.65
CA LEU A 146 -16.42 -5.85 8.40
C LEU A 146 -16.71 -7.26 7.87
N ALA A 147 -16.61 -7.48 6.57
CA ALA A 147 -16.87 -8.78 5.96
C ALA A 147 -15.73 -9.80 6.19
N TYR A 148 -14.51 -9.33 6.39
CA TYR A 148 -13.30 -10.15 6.52
C TYR A 148 -12.49 -9.81 7.80
N PRO A 149 -13.10 -9.88 9.00
CA PRO A 149 -12.49 -9.38 10.24
C PRO A 149 -11.28 -10.20 10.72
N HIS A 150 -11.06 -11.39 10.16
CA HIS A 150 -9.89 -12.22 10.49
C HIS A 150 -8.73 -11.99 9.51
N GLN A 151 -9.01 -11.52 8.29
CA GLN A 151 -8.02 -11.25 7.26
C GLN A 151 -7.53 -9.80 7.32
N VAL A 152 -8.44 -8.86 7.51
CA VAL A 152 -8.12 -7.42 7.58
C VAL A 152 -7.70 -7.07 9.01
N VAL A 153 -6.41 -6.80 9.17
CA VAL A 153 -5.80 -6.53 10.49
C VAL A 153 -5.42 -5.06 10.69
N ALA A 154 -5.47 -4.24 9.64
CA ALA A 154 -5.16 -2.81 9.72
C ALA A 154 -5.91 -2.01 8.66
N ILE A 155 -6.12 -0.73 8.93
CA ILE A 155 -6.49 0.27 7.91
C ILE A 155 -5.19 0.88 7.38
N GLY A 156 -4.91 0.65 6.10
CA GLY A 156 -3.65 1.07 5.46
C GLY A 156 -3.47 0.47 4.05
N GLU A 157 -2.66 1.08 3.24
CA GLU A 157 -1.79 2.21 3.47
C GLU A 157 -2.55 3.53 3.18
N THR A 158 -2.59 4.43 4.13
CA THR A 158 -3.19 5.76 4.03
C THR A 158 -2.27 6.80 4.68
N GLY A 159 -2.49 8.07 4.47
CA GLY A 159 -1.62 9.14 4.99
C GLY A 159 -1.45 10.26 3.99
N MET A 160 -0.21 10.70 3.75
CA MET A 160 0.08 11.83 2.87
C MET A 160 1.31 11.60 1.99
N ASP A 161 1.24 12.07 0.73
CA ASP A 161 2.32 12.02 -0.26
C ASP A 161 2.39 13.36 -1.00
N LEU A 162 3.22 14.28 -0.52
CA LEU A 162 3.42 15.58 -1.15
C LEU A 162 4.48 15.54 -2.26
N PHE A 163 5.17 14.42 -2.43
CA PHE A 163 6.08 14.21 -3.55
C PHE A 163 5.33 14.05 -4.87
N ARG A 164 4.25 13.26 -4.89
CA ARG A 164 3.49 12.97 -6.11
C ARG A 164 2.41 13.97 -6.43
N THR A 165 1.78 14.53 -5.42
CA THR A 165 0.61 15.40 -5.58
C THR A 165 0.85 16.86 -5.19
N GLY A 166 1.97 17.17 -4.53
CA GLY A 166 2.35 18.52 -4.13
C GLY A 166 1.38 19.22 -3.19
N GLU A 167 1.68 20.47 -2.90
CA GLU A 167 0.89 21.31 -1.96
C GLU A 167 -0.57 21.50 -2.41
N GLY A 168 -0.85 21.47 -3.71
CA GLY A 168 -2.21 21.64 -4.23
C GLY A 168 -3.18 20.52 -3.83
N ALA A 169 -2.68 19.34 -3.47
CA ALA A 169 -3.49 18.20 -3.03
C ALA A 169 -3.47 18.01 -1.51
N LYS A 170 -2.73 18.82 -0.77
CA LYS A 170 -2.47 18.67 0.66
C LYS A 170 -3.74 18.54 1.49
N GLU A 171 -4.71 19.43 1.30
CA GLU A 171 -5.95 19.38 2.07
C GLU A 171 -6.83 18.18 1.68
N LEU A 172 -6.87 17.82 0.39
CA LEU A 172 -7.60 16.63 -0.05
C LEU A 172 -7.04 15.35 0.57
N GLN A 173 -5.71 15.20 0.63
CA GLN A 173 -5.08 14.06 1.28
C GLN A 173 -5.29 14.09 2.79
N ARG A 174 -5.20 15.28 3.41
CA ARG A 174 -5.43 15.43 4.84
C ARG A 174 -6.85 15.04 5.24
N ASP A 175 -7.84 15.43 4.46
CA ASP A 175 -9.24 15.07 4.71
C ASP A 175 -9.44 13.57 4.53
N ALA A 176 -8.92 12.98 3.45
CA ALA A 176 -8.95 11.54 3.26
C ALA A 176 -8.25 10.77 4.40
N PHE A 177 -7.12 11.28 4.90
CA PHE A 177 -6.42 10.68 6.03
C PHE A 177 -7.25 10.76 7.33
N ARG A 178 -7.93 11.88 7.59
CA ARG A 178 -8.84 12.02 8.73
C ARG A 178 -9.99 11.02 8.70
N GLU A 179 -10.58 10.82 7.53
CA GLU A 179 -11.65 9.83 7.35
C GLU A 179 -11.16 8.39 7.60
N HIS A 180 -9.95 8.04 7.16
CA HIS A 180 -9.36 6.75 7.49
C HIS A 180 -9.04 6.61 8.99
N ILE A 181 -8.62 7.69 9.66
CA ILE A 181 -8.43 7.69 11.12
C ILE A 181 -9.76 7.44 11.83
N ALA A 182 -10.84 8.06 11.38
CA ALA A 182 -12.18 7.84 11.93
C ALA A 182 -12.60 6.39 11.76
N LEU A 183 -12.43 5.85 10.56
CA LEU A 183 -12.73 4.46 10.22
C LEU A 183 -11.91 3.45 11.07
N ALA A 184 -10.62 3.67 11.19
CA ALA A 184 -9.75 2.82 12.00
C ALA A 184 -10.17 2.78 13.48
N LYS A 185 -10.58 3.94 14.02
CA LYS A 185 -11.12 4.05 15.39
C LYS A 185 -12.45 3.34 15.54
N GLU A 186 -13.36 3.49 14.59
CA GLU A 186 -14.66 2.82 14.58
C GLU A 186 -14.50 1.31 14.59
N LEU A 187 -13.59 0.78 13.76
CA LEU A 187 -13.32 -0.65 13.63
C LEU A 187 -12.36 -1.19 14.70
N ASN A 188 -11.78 -0.32 15.53
CA ASN A 188 -10.74 -0.67 16.50
C ASN A 188 -9.55 -1.40 15.86
N LEU A 189 -9.11 -0.93 14.69
CA LEU A 189 -7.97 -1.46 13.95
C LEU A 189 -6.77 -0.50 14.01
N PRO A 190 -5.53 -1.00 14.04
CA PRO A 190 -4.35 -0.18 13.86
C PRO A 190 -4.29 0.40 12.44
N MET A 191 -3.38 1.35 12.24
CA MET A 191 -3.17 1.98 10.94
C MET A 191 -1.75 1.76 10.42
N GLN A 192 -1.64 1.61 9.09
CA GLN A 192 -0.37 1.75 8.38
C GLN A 192 -0.37 3.10 7.65
N ILE A 193 0.61 3.93 7.97
CA ILE A 193 0.63 5.34 7.55
C ILE A 193 1.73 5.58 6.53
N HIS A 194 1.30 6.01 5.34
CA HIS A 194 2.17 6.50 4.27
C HIS A 194 2.69 7.91 4.58
N ASP A 195 3.99 8.09 4.46
CA ASP A 195 4.64 9.38 4.65
C ASP A 195 5.71 9.59 3.56
N ARG A 196 5.44 10.51 2.64
CA ARG A 196 6.41 10.88 1.60
C ARG A 196 6.42 12.38 1.38
N ASP A 197 7.54 13.01 1.76
CA ASP A 197 7.73 14.47 1.76
C ASP A 197 6.63 15.22 2.54
N SER A 198 6.05 14.58 3.56
CA SER A 198 4.89 15.05 4.31
C SER A 198 4.95 14.79 5.82
N HIS A 199 6.14 14.52 6.34
CA HIS A 199 6.35 14.07 7.71
C HIS A 199 5.66 14.94 8.77
N ARG A 200 5.74 16.28 8.62
CA ARG A 200 5.08 17.21 9.52
C ARG A 200 3.56 17.03 9.49
N GLU A 201 2.98 16.97 8.30
CA GLU A 201 1.54 16.86 8.08
C GLU A 201 0.99 15.52 8.60
N VAL A 202 1.77 14.46 8.42
CA VAL A 202 1.41 13.11 8.91
C VAL A 202 1.36 13.09 10.44
N ILE A 203 2.25 13.80 11.13
CA ILE A 203 2.22 13.90 12.60
C ILE A 203 1.10 14.84 13.07
N GLU A 204 0.96 16.02 12.46
CA GLU A 204 0.01 17.04 12.88
C GLU A 204 -1.46 16.62 12.68
N THR A 205 -1.76 15.83 11.64
CA THR A 205 -3.13 15.44 11.31
C THR A 205 -3.77 14.57 12.40
N PRO A 206 -3.18 13.45 12.87
CA PRO A 206 -3.73 12.69 13.98
C PRO A 206 -3.84 13.49 15.26
N VAL A 207 -2.83 14.28 15.60
CA VAL A 207 -2.81 15.09 16.84
C VAL A 207 -3.93 16.14 16.86
N SER A 208 -4.20 16.79 15.73
CA SER A 208 -5.26 17.79 15.64
C SER A 208 -6.67 17.20 15.58
N TYR A 209 -6.81 16.01 15.00
CA TYR A 209 -8.10 15.35 14.80
C TYR A 209 -8.49 14.42 15.94
N THR A 210 -7.51 13.84 16.57
CA THR A 210 -7.73 13.01 17.74
C THR A 210 -7.29 13.78 18.97
N HIS A 211 -8.19 14.31 19.74
CA HIS A 211 -7.90 14.51 21.17
C HIS A 211 -7.75 13.14 21.80
N LEU A 212 -6.68 12.44 21.39
CA LEU A 212 -6.37 11.11 21.89
C LEU A 212 -5.86 11.27 23.32
N THR A 213 -6.68 10.91 24.25
CA THR A 213 -6.19 10.32 25.47
C THR A 213 -5.48 9.02 25.06
N LEU A 214 -4.14 9.08 24.94
CA LEU A 214 -3.36 7.85 24.96
C LEU A 214 -3.78 7.07 26.20
N PRO A 215 -4.11 5.78 26.10
CA PRO A 215 -4.33 4.98 27.30
C PRO A 215 -3.05 5.04 28.13
N THR A 216 -3.15 5.61 29.32
CA THR A 216 -2.08 5.63 30.33
C THR A 216 -1.85 4.26 30.89
#